data_1417879081dbef084d029aef5576a675
#
_entry.id   1417879081dbef084d029aef5576a675
#
_cell.length_a   1.000
_cell.length_b   1.000
_cell.length_c   1.000
_cell.angle_alpha   90.00
_cell.angle_beta   90.00
_cell.angle_gamma   90.00
#
_symmetry.space_group_name_H-M   'P 1'
#
loop_
_entity.id
_entity.type
_entity.pdbx_description
1 polymer ?
#
loop_
_entity_poly.entity_id
_entity_poly.type
_entity_poly.pdbx_seq_one_letter_code
_entity_poly.pdbx_strand_id
1 'polypeptide(L)'
;MNNVQLIGRITKDPEVRSFGKGKDAVDMCRFTLAIRDGKDKDGNERTQFISCAAWGAVVDILEKYTAKGDMLAVDGKLVNNNYEKDGQMIYQTEVRVNGIYLLPNTKNDSSGKDKARRR
;
A
#
# COMPACT_ATOMS: atom_id res chain seq x y z
N MET A 1 -13.94 -5.61 -16.58
CA MET A 1 -12.53 -5.25 -16.42
C MET A 1 -12.36 -4.40 -15.16
N ASN A 2 -11.51 -4.84 -14.25
CA ASN A 2 -11.30 -4.12 -12.99
C ASN A 2 -9.86 -4.44 -12.53
N ASN A 3 -8.93 -3.67 -13.05
CA ASN A 3 -7.51 -3.84 -12.78
C ASN A 3 -6.89 -2.53 -12.37
N VAL A 4 -6.09 -2.58 -11.32
CA VAL A 4 -5.38 -1.41 -10.83
C VAL A 4 -3.93 -1.79 -10.63
N GLN A 5 -3.03 -0.97 -11.16
CA GLN A 5 -1.60 -1.14 -10.95
C GLN A 5 -1.03 0.19 -10.51
N LEU A 6 -0.39 0.18 -9.35
CA LEU A 6 0.08 1.41 -8.72
C LEU A 6 1.52 1.24 -8.26
N ILE A 7 2.27 2.32 -8.33
CA ILE A 7 3.60 2.39 -7.71
C ILE A 7 3.60 3.60 -6.79
N GLY A 8 3.95 3.37 -5.53
CA GLY A 8 3.99 4.45 -4.57
C GLY A 8 4.74 4.06 -3.32
N ARG A 9 4.78 4.97 -2.36
CA ARG A 9 5.46 4.74 -1.10
C ARG A 9 4.45 4.52 0.01
N ILE A 10 4.79 3.59 0.90
CA ILE A 10 3.98 3.36 2.09
C ILE A 10 4.11 4.57 3.01
N THR A 11 2.97 5.07 3.48
CA THR A 11 2.95 6.31 4.28
C THR A 11 3.20 6.08 5.77
N LYS A 12 3.04 4.84 6.23
CA LYS A 12 3.34 4.46 7.60
C LYS A 12 3.54 2.95 7.66
N ASP A 13 4.10 2.47 8.77
CA ASP A 13 4.37 1.05 8.91
C ASP A 13 3.07 0.25 8.80
N PRO A 14 3.09 -0.90 8.12
CA PRO A 14 1.88 -1.73 8.01
C PRO A 14 1.38 -2.21 9.36
N GLU A 15 0.08 -2.14 9.56
CA GLU A 15 -0.56 -2.66 10.76
C GLU A 15 -1.37 -3.89 10.40
N VAL A 16 -1.02 -5.00 10.99
CA VAL A 16 -1.67 -6.27 10.72
C VAL A 16 -2.74 -6.53 11.76
N ARG A 17 -3.92 -6.93 11.30
CA ARG A 17 -5.01 -7.34 12.17
C ARG A 17 -5.45 -8.74 11.79
N SER A 18 -5.80 -9.52 12.80
CA SER A 18 -6.25 -10.87 12.58
C SER A 18 -7.73 -10.97 12.91
N PHE A 19 -8.47 -11.68 12.07
CA PHE A 19 -9.90 -11.92 12.25
C PHE A 19 -10.16 -13.42 12.30
N GLY A 20 -11.10 -13.84 13.15
CA GLY A 20 -11.43 -15.24 13.30
C GLY A 20 -10.58 -15.89 14.38
N LYS A 21 -10.72 -17.20 14.51
CA LYS A 21 -10.04 -17.97 15.55
C LYS A 21 -9.44 -19.23 14.96
N GLY A 22 -8.29 -19.62 15.51
CA GLY A 22 -7.66 -20.88 15.17
C GLY A 22 -7.33 -21.00 13.69
N LYS A 23 -7.75 -22.11 13.10
CA LYS A 23 -7.45 -22.38 11.70
C LYS A 23 -8.11 -21.40 10.73
N ASP A 24 -9.20 -20.79 11.18
CA ASP A 24 -9.97 -19.90 10.33
C ASP A 24 -9.52 -18.45 10.46
N ALA A 25 -8.49 -18.20 11.25
CA ALA A 25 -7.98 -16.84 11.40
C ALA A 25 -7.40 -16.34 10.09
N VAL A 26 -7.73 -15.11 9.75
CA VAL A 26 -7.26 -14.46 8.51
C VAL A 26 -6.62 -13.16 8.88
N ASP A 27 -5.43 -12.93 8.35
CA ASP A 27 -4.72 -11.67 8.55
C ASP A 27 -5.10 -10.68 7.48
N MET A 28 -5.22 -9.43 7.88
CA MET A 28 -5.54 -8.33 6.98
C MET A 28 -4.68 -7.13 7.34
N CYS A 29 -4.28 -6.39 6.31
CA CYS A 29 -3.49 -5.18 6.50
C CYS A 29 -4.04 -4.08 5.60
N ARG A 30 -4.30 -2.90 6.19
CA ARG A 30 -4.60 -1.72 5.40
C ARG A 30 -3.40 -0.80 5.41
N PHE A 31 -3.15 -0.22 4.28
CA PHE A 31 -2.05 0.73 4.14
C PHE A 31 -2.41 1.75 3.08
N THR A 32 -1.72 2.87 3.12
CA THR A 32 -1.94 3.95 2.16
C THR A 32 -0.67 4.15 1.36
N LEU A 33 -0.83 4.21 0.04
CA LEU A 33 0.27 4.53 -0.86
C LEU A 33 0.23 5.99 -1.24
N ALA A 34 1.36 6.64 -1.17
CA ALA A 34 1.55 7.99 -1.68
C ALA A 34 2.10 7.88 -3.09
N ILE A 35 1.32 8.32 -4.06
CA ILE A 35 1.64 8.18 -5.49
C ILE A 35 1.84 9.55 -6.08
N ARG A 36 2.98 9.76 -6.72
CA ARG A 36 3.26 11.04 -7.38
C ARG A 36 2.33 11.22 -8.57
N ASP A 37 1.77 12.39 -8.67
CA ASP A 37 0.79 12.71 -9.72
C ASP A 37 1.18 14.00 -10.44
N GLY A 38 2.47 14.12 -10.77
CA GLY A 38 2.95 15.25 -11.53
C GLY A 38 3.04 16.53 -10.69
N LYS A 39 2.95 17.64 -11.37
CA LYS A 39 3.03 18.95 -10.73
C LYS A 39 1.84 19.79 -11.14
N ASP A 40 1.43 20.70 -10.26
CA ASP A 40 0.39 21.64 -10.61
C ASP A 40 1.00 22.79 -11.45
N LYS A 41 0.17 23.75 -11.85
CA LYS A 41 0.61 24.84 -12.70
C LYS A 41 1.62 25.77 -12.02
N ASP A 42 1.68 25.72 -10.70
CA ASP A 42 2.61 26.54 -9.93
C ASP A 42 3.92 25.82 -9.62
N GLY A 43 4.09 24.60 -10.14
CA GLY A 43 5.30 23.83 -9.94
C GLY A 43 5.32 22.98 -8.69
N ASN A 44 4.24 22.96 -7.93
CA ASN A 44 4.15 22.15 -6.70
C ASN A 44 3.84 20.69 -7.05
N GLU A 45 4.51 19.79 -6.37
CA GLU A 45 4.25 18.37 -6.59
C GLU A 45 2.87 18.00 -6.07
N ARG A 46 2.17 17.17 -6.85
CA ARG A 46 0.89 16.62 -6.43
C ARG A 46 1.08 15.15 -6.07
N THR A 47 0.39 14.75 -5.03
CA THR A 47 0.46 13.37 -4.54
C THR A 47 -0.95 12.86 -4.32
N GLN A 48 -1.20 11.64 -4.79
CA GLN A 48 -2.46 10.96 -4.51
C GLN A 48 -2.21 9.95 -3.40
N PHE A 49 -3.13 9.92 -2.44
CA PHE A 49 -3.07 8.97 -1.34
C PHE A 49 -4.16 7.93 -1.55
N ILE A 50 -3.75 6.71 -1.81
CA ILE A 50 -4.67 5.64 -2.18
C ILE A 50 -4.69 4.58 -1.09
N SER A 51 -5.88 4.30 -0.60
CA SER A 51 -6.07 3.28 0.44
C SER A 51 -6.06 1.89 -0.19
N CYS A 52 -5.31 0.99 0.42
CA CYS A 52 -5.15 -0.38 -0.05
C CYS A 52 -5.44 -1.34 1.08
N ALA A 53 -5.99 -2.50 0.73
CA ALA A 53 -6.25 -3.57 1.70
C ALA A 53 -5.70 -4.88 1.15
N ALA A 54 -4.97 -5.59 2.00
CA ALA A 54 -4.36 -6.87 1.64
C ALA A 54 -4.80 -7.94 2.62
N TRP A 55 -4.86 -9.17 2.13
CA TRP A 55 -5.29 -10.32 2.91
C TRP A 55 -4.35 -11.49 2.66
N GLY A 56 -4.20 -12.34 3.67
CA GLY A 56 -3.49 -13.61 3.51
C GLY A 56 -2.00 -13.46 3.30
N ALA A 57 -1.46 -14.16 2.31
CA ALA A 57 -0.02 -14.23 2.09
C ALA A 57 0.63 -12.88 1.82
N VAL A 58 -0.10 -11.97 1.19
CA VAL A 58 0.43 -10.63 0.91
C VAL A 58 0.73 -9.88 2.21
N VAL A 59 -0.08 -10.14 3.24
CA VAL A 59 0.12 -9.49 4.54
C VAL A 59 1.46 -9.89 5.15
N ASP A 60 1.85 -11.15 5.00
CA ASP A 60 3.14 -11.62 5.52
C ASP A 60 4.29 -10.88 4.87
N ILE A 61 4.19 -10.65 3.57
CA ILE A 61 5.24 -9.92 2.85
C ILE A 61 5.32 -8.49 3.33
N LEU A 62 4.15 -7.86 3.50
CA LEU A 62 4.11 -6.48 3.98
C LEU A 62 4.73 -6.36 5.37
N GLU A 63 4.35 -7.28 6.26
CA GLU A 63 4.82 -7.21 7.64
C GLU A 63 6.32 -7.45 7.74
N LYS A 64 6.85 -8.42 7.00
CA LYS A 64 8.24 -8.81 7.14
C LYS A 64 9.22 -7.96 6.36
N TYR A 65 8.80 -7.40 5.24
CA TYR A 65 9.74 -6.80 4.30
C TYR A 65 9.49 -5.34 4.00
N THR A 66 8.48 -4.72 4.60
CA THR A 66 8.20 -3.32 4.29
C THR A 66 8.08 -2.48 5.55
N ALA A 67 8.36 -1.20 5.37
CA ALA A 67 8.25 -0.20 6.42
C ALA A 67 7.87 1.13 5.80
N LYS A 68 7.53 2.08 6.64
CA LYS A 68 7.20 3.43 6.21
C LYS A 68 8.26 3.97 5.26
N GLY A 69 7.81 4.49 4.14
CA GLY A 69 8.70 5.11 3.14
C GLY A 69 9.17 4.18 2.04
N ASP A 70 8.95 2.87 2.19
CA ASP A 70 9.36 1.93 1.16
C ASP A 70 8.49 2.06 -0.09
N MET A 71 9.09 1.83 -1.23
CA MET A 71 8.40 1.90 -2.51
C MET A 71 7.93 0.52 -2.93
N LEU A 72 6.67 0.46 -3.34
CA LEU A 72 6.05 -0.80 -3.75
C LEU A 72 5.31 -0.61 -5.06
N ALA A 73 5.22 -1.70 -5.82
CA ALA A 73 4.22 -1.81 -6.88
C ALA A 73 3.09 -2.70 -6.36
N VAL A 74 1.87 -2.31 -6.63
CA VAL A 74 0.67 -3.02 -6.19
C VAL A 74 -0.16 -3.39 -7.41
N ASP A 75 -0.64 -4.62 -7.44
CA ASP A 75 -1.55 -5.12 -8.46
C ASP A 75 -2.83 -5.53 -7.75
N GLY A 76 -3.96 -5.02 -8.20
CA GLY A 76 -5.20 -5.33 -7.52
C GLY A 76 -6.42 -4.88 -8.30
N LYS A 77 -7.51 -4.69 -7.57
CA LYS A 77 -8.76 -4.23 -8.15
C LYS A 77 -9.43 -3.23 -7.22
N LEU A 78 -10.32 -2.42 -7.78
CA LEU A 78 -11.10 -1.47 -6.98
C LEU A 78 -12.27 -2.18 -6.33
N VAL A 79 -12.49 -1.90 -5.07
CA VAL A 79 -13.66 -2.40 -4.36
C VAL A 79 -14.26 -1.26 -3.55
N ASN A 80 -15.56 -1.34 -3.34
CA ASN A 80 -16.23 -0.41 -2.44
C ASN A 80 -16.23 -0.99 -1.03
N ASN A 81 -15.86 -0.15 -0.10
CA ASN A 81 -15.89 -0.52 1.31
C ASN A 81 -16.76 0.49 2.04
N ASN A 82 -18.05 0.43 1.74
CA ASN A 82 -19.00 1.38 2.29
C ASN A 82 -19.40 0.98 3.70
N TYR A 83 -19.58 1.97 4.57
CA TYR A 83 -19.98 1.69 5.94
C TYR A 83 -20.87 2.81 6.45
N GLU A 84 -21.62 2.50 7.50
CA GLU A 84 -22.52 3.46 8.12
C GLU A 84 -21.86 4.03 9.37
N LYS A 85 -21.90 5.33 9.49
CA LYS A 85 -21.38 6.03 10.65
C LYS A 85 -22.32 7.16 11.04
N ASP A 86 -22.77 7.14 12.28
CA ASP A 86 -23.66 8.18 12.83
C ASP A 86 -24.91 8.40 11.96
N GLY A 87 -25.46 7.30 11.44
CA GLY A 87 -26.67 7.36 10.63
C GLY A 87 -26.45 7.75 9.19
N GLN A 88 -25.21 7.96 8.80
CA GLN A 88 -24.87 8.33 7.42
C GLN A 88 -24.05 7.23 6.77
N MET A 89 -24.34 6.98 5.49
CA MET A 89 -23.57 6.02 4.71
C MET A 89 -22.30 6.70 4.20
N ILE A 90 -21.15 6.15 4.56
CA ILE A 90 -19.85 6.62 4.07
C ILE A 90 -19.44 5.75 2.91
N TYR A 91 -19.23 6.37 1.76
CA TYR A 91 -18.82 5.66 0.55
C TYR A 91 -17.32 5.77 0.39
N GLN A 92 -16.67 4.62 0.31
CA GLN A 92 -15.21 4.58 0.23
C GLN A 92 -14.79 3.56 -0.80
N THR A 93 -13.85 3.94 -1.64
CA THR A 93 -13.27 3.04 -2.63
C THR A 93 -11.83 2.78 -2.23
N GLU A 94 -11.44 1.52 -2.28
CA GLU A 94 -10.05 1.16 -1.99
C GLU A 94 -9.58 0.12 -2.98
N VAL A 95 -8.27 -0.11 -3.01
CA VAL A 95 -7.66 -1.12 -3.85
C VAL A 95 -7.52 -2.39 -3.03
N ARG A 96 -8.14 -3.47 -3.51
CA ARG A 96 -7.93 -4.78 -2.91
C ARG A 96 -6.72 -5.41 -3.58
N VAL A 97 -5.69 -5.63 -2.80
CA VAL A 97 -4.38 -6.02 -3.33
C VAL A 97 -4.35 -7.52 -3.63
N ASN A 98 -3.98 -7.87 -4.86
CA ASN A 98 -3.74 -9.26 -5.26
C ASN A 98 -2.28 -9.64 -5.11
N GLY A 99 -1.39 -8.70 -5.39
CA GLY A 99 0.02 -8.95 -5.28
C GLY A 99 0.80 -7.67 -5.07
N ILE A 100 1.96 -7.79 -4.46
CA ILE A 100 2.86 -6.66 -4.28
C ILE A 100 4.25 -7.05 -4.76
N TYR A 101 4.99 -6.03 -5.18
CA TYR A 101 6.34 -6.19 -5.68
C TYR A 101 7.20 -5.15 -4.98
N LEU A 102 8.22 -5.62 -4.28
CA LEU A 102 9.11 -4.73 -3.54
C LEU A 102 10.08 -4.10 -4.51
N LEU A 103 10.18 -2.79 -4.47
CA LEU A 103 11.06 -2.06 -5.37
C LEU A 103 12.27 -1.53 -4.61
N PRO A 104 13.40 -1.39 -5.30
CA PRO A 104 14.58 -0.83 -4.65
C PRO A 104 14.28 0.56 -4.10
N ASN A 105 14.77 0.82 -2.88
CA ASN A 105 14.64 2.14 -2.29
C ASN A 105 15.85 2.96 -2.69
N THR A 106 15.72 3.73 -3.75
CA THR A 106 16.82 4.52 -4.29
C THR A 106 17.37 5.51 -3.28
N LYS A 107 16.55 5.92 -2.35
CA LYS A 107 17.00 6.85 -1.31
C LYS A 107 18.01 6.20 -0.39
N ASN A 108 17.81 4.91 -0.06
CA ASN A 108 18.77 4.18 0.75
C ASN A 108 19.98 3.76 -0.06
N ASP A 109 19.77 3.44 -1.33
CA ASP A 109 20.86 3.03 -2.21
C ASP A 109 21.89 4.15 -2.36
N SER A 110 21.42 5.37 -2.39
CA SER A 110 22.34 6.50 -2.55
C SER A 110 23.16 6.77 -1.28
N SER A 111 22.74 6.26 -0.16
CA SER A 111 23.46 6.49 1.07
C SER A 111 24.47 5.41 1.37
N GLY A 112 24.51 4.37 0.61
CA GLY A 112 25.33 3.29 0.93
C GLY A 112 26.17 2.72 -0.11
N LYS A 113 25.56 2.89 0.06
CA LYS A 113 25.82 2.22 -0.28
C LYS A 113 25.85 1.52 -0.94
N ASP A 114 25.60 1.42 -1.03
CA ASP A 114 25.72 0.80 -1.51
C ASP A 114 25.77 0.24 -1.94
N LYS A 115 25.95 0.30 -2.18
CA LYS A 115 26.21 -0.26 -2.59
C LYS A 115 26.24 -1.08 -2.81
N ALA A 116 26.34 -1.08 -2.67
CA ALA A 116 26.60 -1.82 -2.88
C ALA A 116 25.96 -2.58 -3.25
N ARG A 117 25.73 -2.47 -3.34
CA ARG A 117 25.30 -3.05 -3.65
C ARG A 117 24.94 -3.48 -4.56
N ARG A 118 25.02 -3.22 -4.88
CA ARG A 118 24.88 -3.48 -5.62
C ARG A 118 24.93 -4.16 -6.21
N ARG A 119 24.98 -4.17 -6.33
CA ARG A 119 25.22 -4.69 -6.73
C ARG A 119 25.42 -5.23 -7.00
#